data_fee9ad841f66512738ee298845cacf35
#
_entry.id   fee9ad841f66512738ee298845cacf35
#
_cell.length_a   1.000
_cell.length_b   1.000
_cell.length_c   1.000
_cell.angle_alpha   90.00
_cell.angle_beta   90.00
_cell.angle_gamma   90.00
#
_symmetry.space_group_name_H-M   'P 1'
#
loop_
_entity.id
_entity.type
_entity.pdbx_description
1 polymer ?
#
loop_
_entity_poly.entity_id
_entity_poly.type
_entity_poly.pdbx_seq_one_letter_code
_entity_poly.pdbx_strand_id
1 'polypeptide(L)'
;IVDIGSGAGLPGIIIAINQPWSQVVMSEKSKKKAYFIKKTIKALGLKNAEVIDTAITPSTKNLELFDTITARALAPSKDIVKMSTQLLTPNGIFLLMKGKKETTTNEVNDLDNTKYSYTIHPKRLPKTQRHILEIKKK
;
A
#
# COMPACT_ATOMS: atom_id res chain seq x y z
N ILE A 1 4.89 2.07 7.75
CA ILE A 1 3.93 1.84 6.65
C ILE A 1 4.62 2.17 5.34
N VAL A 2 4.43 1.35 4.30
CA VAL A 2 4.81 1.72 2.93
C VAL A 2 3.60 1.77 2.01
N ASP A 3 3.48 2.86 1.24
CA ASP A 3 2.48 3.04 0.18
C ASP A 3 3.14 2.83 -1.19
N ILE A 4 2.79 1.76 -1.87
CA ILE A 4 3.44 1.34 -3.12
C ILE A 4 2.70 1.91 -4.32
N GLY A 5 3.44 2.62 -5.20
CA GLY A 5 2.86 3.28 -6.36
C GLY A 5 1.93 4.43 -5.98
N SER A 6 2.39 5.27 -5.05
CA SER A 6 1.57 6.30 -4.40
C SER A 6 0.92 7.32 -5.34
N GLY A 7 1.40 7.45 -6.57
CA GLY A 7 0.84 8.37 -7.56
C GLY A 7 0.90 9.83 -7.12
N ALA A 8 -0.23 10.38 -6.72
CA ALA A 8 -0.32 11.72 -6.13
C ALA A 8 -0.11 11.74 -4.61
N GLY A 9 0.45 10.67 -4.02
CA GLY A 9 0.66 10.52 -2.58
C GLY A 9 -0.56 9.98 -1.84
N LEU A 10 -1.42 9.23 -2.51
CA LEU A 10 -2.66 8.70 -1.92
C LEU A 10 -2.69 7.16 -1.96
N PRO A 11 -2.83 6.48 -0.82
CA PRO A 11 -3.27 7.00 0.49
C PRO A 11 -2.17 7.55 1.41
N GLY A 12 -0.88 7.41 1.09
CA GLY A 12 0.24 7.68 1.99
C GLY A 12 0.18 9.02 2.73
N ILE A 13 -0.06 10.14 2.03
CA ILE A 13 -0.16 11.48 2.65
C ILE A 13 -1.31 11.54 3.66
N ILE A 14 -2.48 10.97 3.32
CA ILE A 14 -3.64 10.98 4.23
C ILE A 14 -3.35 10.14 5.48
N ILE A 15 -2.66 9.02 5.33
CA ILE A 15 -2.23 8.20 6.46
C ILE A 15 -1.26 9.00 7.35
N ALA A 16 -0.26 9.65 6.76
CA ALA A 16 0.72 10.44 7.51
C ALA A 16 0.08 11.59 8.31
N ILE A 17 -0.93 12.26 7.73
CA ILE A 17 -1.69 13.31 8.42
C ILE A 17 -2.47 12.75 9.62
N ASN A 18 -3.16 11.63 9.43
CA ASN A 18 -4.07 11.07 10.45
C ASN A 18 -3.35 10.21 11.50
N GLN A 19 -2.13 9.77 11.22
CA GLN A 19 -1.33 8.91 12.10
C GLN A 19 0.08 9.50 12.28
N PRO A 20 0.22 10.63 12.99
CA PRO A 20 1.50 11.33 13.14
C PRO A 20 2.57 10.50 13.89
N TRP A 21 2.17 9.45 14.59
CA TRP A 21 3.05 8.48 15.27
C TRP A 21 3.57 7.36 14.36
N SER A 22 3.06 7.22 13.13
CA SER A 22 3.49 6.20 12.16
C SER A 22 4.44 6.81 11.14
N GLN A 23 5.54 6.12 10.86
CA GLN A 23 6.41 6.45 9.72
C GLN A 23 5.78 5.96 8.42
N VAL A 24 5.69 6.82 7.42
CA VAL A 24 5.06 6.52 6.13
C VAL A 24 6.05 6.77 4.99
N VAL A 25 6.43 5.70 4.31
CA VAL A 25 7.26 5.74 3.10
C VAL A 25 6.36 5.63 1.88
N MET A 26 6.50 6.52 0.93
CA MET A 26 5.76 6.48 -0.34
C MET A 26 6.71 6.13 -1.49
N SER A 27 6.47 5.03 -2.18
CA SER A 27 7.24 4.61 -3.35
C SER A 27 6.53 5.02 -4.63
N GLU A 28 7.22 5.79 -5.48
CA GLU A 28 6.68 6.22 -6.78
C GLU A 28 7.80 6.28 -7.84
N LYS A 29 7.66 5.49 -8.91
CA LYS A 29 8.68 5.39 -9.97
C LYS A 29 8.79 6.62 -10.86
N SER A 30 7.72 7.40 -10.97
CA SER A 30 7.70 8.62 -11.78
C SER A 30 8.35 9.75 -11.00
N LYS A 31 9.54 10.19 -11.43
CA LYS A 31 10.27 11.30 -10.81
C LYS A 31 9.42 12.57 -10.66
N LYS A 32 8.56 12.86 -11.65
CA LYS A 32 7.64 14.01 -11.61
C LYS A 32 6.62 13.87 -10.48
N LYS A 33 6.04 12.68 -10.30
CA LYS A 33 5.06 12.43 -9.22
C LYS A 33 5.75 12.36 -7.86
N ALA A 34 6.92 11.72 -7.76
CA ALA A 34 7.71 11.69 -6.54
C ALA A 34 8.10 13.11 -6.10
N TYR A 35 8.49 13.97 -7.03
CA TYR A 35 8.79 15.39 -6.75
C TYR A 35 7.53 16.14 -6.23
N PHE A 36 6.36 15.89 -6.82
CA PHE A 36 5.11 16.44 -6.33
C PHE A 36 4.84 16.00 -4.88
N ILE A 37 5.01 14.71 -4.57
CA ILE A 37 4.83 14.19 -3.22
C ILE A 37 5.80 14.86 -2.24
N LYS A 38 7.09 15.00 -2.61
CA LYS A 38 8.11 15.72 -1.80
C LYS A 38 7.68 17.15 -1.47
N LYS A 39 7.19 17.87 -2.48
CA LYS A 39 6.67 19.24 -2.27
C LYS A 39 5.46 19.25 -1.34
N THR A 40 4.55 18.31 -1.49
CA THR A 40 3.35 18.21 -0.65
C THR A 40 3.71 17.88 0.80
N ILE A 41 4.61 16.93 1.05
CA ILE A 41 5.13 16.62 2.39
C ILE A 41 5.70 17.87 3.05
N LYS A 42 6.54 18.62 2.33
CA LYS A 42 7.15 19.87 2.82
C LYS A 42 6.11 20.95 3.11
N ALA A 43 5.16 21.15 2.20
CA ALA A 43 4.11 22.16 2.34
C ALA A 43 3.17 21.88 3.53
N LEU A 44 2.91 20.61 3.82
CA LEU A 44 2.09 20.17 4.94
C LEU A 44 2.89 20.02 6.25
N GLY A 45 4.22 20.20 6.22
CA GLY A 45 5.07 20.06 7.41
C GLY A 45 5.10 18.64 7.99
N LEU A 46 4.86 17.61 7.18
CA LEU A 46 4.83 16.22 7.65
C LEU A 46 6.25 15.75 7.98
N LYS A 47 6.51 15.46 9.25
CA LYS A 47 7.81 14.95 9.72
C LYS A 47 7.92 13.43 9.71
N ASN A 48 6.79 12.76 9.56
CA ASN A 48 6.64 11.31 9.58
C ASN A 48 6.41 10.69 8.19
N ALA A 49 6.71 11.43 7.14
CA ALA A 49 6.50 10.99 5.76
C ALA A 49 7.73 11.25 4.90
N GLU A 50 8.05 10.30 4.05
CA GLU A 50 9.10 10.43 3.04
C GLU A 50 8.67 9.79 1.72
N VAL A 51 9.37 10.13 0.64
CA VAL A 51 9.15 9.52 -0.67
C VAL A 51 10.45 9.02 -1.28
N ILE A 52 10.41 7.80 -1.80
CA ILE A 52 11.46 7.20 -2.59
C ILE A 52 11.03 7.17 -4.06
N ASP A 53 11.88 7.68 -4.96
CA ASP A 53 11.62 7.79 -6.40
C ASP A 53 12.03 6.51 -7.15
N THR A 54 11.57 5.37 -6.64
CA THR A 54 11.84 4.05 -7.21
C THR A 54 10.61 3.16 -7.14
N ALA A 55 10.56 2.16 -8.02
CA ALA A 55 9.56 1.10 -7.95
C ALA A 55 9.98 0.04 -6.95
N ILE A 56 9.03 -0.48 -6.19
CA ILE A 56 9.23 -1.71 -5.42
C ILE A 56 9.16 -2.91 -6.36
N THR A 57 10.13 -3.79 -6.24
CA THR A 57 10.25 -5.03 -7.01
C THR A 57 10.66 -6.18 -6.07
N PRO A 58 10.56 -7.44 -6.48
CA PRO A 58 11.02 -8.56 -5.66
C PRO A 58 12.51 -8.51 -5.28
N SER A 59 13.32 -7.78 -6.07
CA SER A 59 14.75 -7.56 -5.84
C SER A 59 15.06 -6.30 -5.02
N THR A 60 14.04 -5.53 -4.63
CA THR A 60 14.25 -4.35 -3.78
C THR A 60 14.84 -4.79 -2.43
N LYS A 61 16.03 -4.26 -2.14
CA LYS A 61 16.79 -4.49 -0.90
C LYS A 61 17.09 -3.13 -0.26
N ASN A 62 17.64 -3.17 0.96
CA ASN A 62 18.06 -1.97 1.70
C ASN A 62 16.93 -1.01 2.09
N LEU A 63 15.71 -1.51 2.16
CA LEU A 63 14.61 -0.85 2.86
C LEU A 63 14.36 -1.56 4.20
N GLU A 64 13.91 -0.79 5.16
CA GLU A 64 13.40 -1.35 6.43
C GLU A 64 12.18 -2.24 6.17
N LEU A 65 11.87 -3.11 7.12
CA LEU A 65 10.64 -3.87 7.09
C LEU A 65 9.47 -3.00 7.56
N PHE A 66 8.32 -3.22 6.97
CA PHE A 66 7.10 -2.46 7.26
C PHE A 66 6.03 -3.34 7.91
N ASP A 67 5.34 -2.80 8.89
CA ASP A 67 4.19 -3.48 9.51
C ASP A 67 2.95 -3.46 8.60
N THR A 68 2.89 -2.49 7.70
CA THR A 68 1.78 -2.37 6.77
C THR A 68 2.28 -1.99 5.38
N ILE A 69 1.83 -2.74 4.39
CA ILE A 69 1.99 -2.40 2.98
C ILE A 69 0.62 -2.01 2.43
N THR A 70 0.53 -0.81 1.87
CA THR A 70 -0.70 -0.36 1.19
C THR A 70 -0.45 -0.05 -0.26
N ALA A 71 -1.49 -0.18 -1.07
CA ALA A 71 -1.49 0.23 -2.47
C ALA A 71 -2.92 0.54 -2.93
N ARG A 72 -3.03 1.44 -3.92
CA ARG A 72 -4.29 1.80 -4.55
C ARG A 72 -4.16 1.78 -6.06
N ALA A 73 -4.98 0.97 -6.74
CA ALA A 73 -5.07 0.90 -8.20
C ALA A 73 -3.70 0.67 -8.90
N LEU A 74 -2.79 -0.08 -8.26
CA LEU A 74 -1.45 -0.33 -8.78
C LEU A 74 -1.41 -1.56 -9.69
N ALA A 75 -1.88 -2.70 -9.17
CA ALA A 75 -1.82 -4.00 -9.82
C ALA A 75 -2.82 -4.98 -9.16
N PRO A 76 -3.02 -6.19 -9.74
CA PRO A 76 -3.71 -7.29 -9.05
C PRO A 76 -3.05 -7.63 -7.71
N SER A 77 -3.84 -8.11 -6.75
CA SER A 77 -3.39 -8.37 -5.38
C SER A 77 -2.22 -9.35 -5.32
N LYS A 78 -2.25 -10.39 -6.13
CA LYS A 78 -1.16 -11.40 -6.25
C LYS A 78 0.16 -10.75 -6.64
N ASP A 79 0.15 -9.82 -7.59
CA ASP A 79 1.36 -9.15 -8.07
C ASP A 79 1.92 -8.20 -7.01
N ILE A 80 1.04 -7.48 -6.29
CA ILE A 80 1.47 -6.62 -5.17
C ILE A 80 2.13 -7.47 -4.08
N VAL A 81 1.52 -8.58 -3.68
CA VAL A 81 2.10 -9.51 -2.71
C VAL A 81 3.45 -10.03 -3.20
N LYS A 82 3.53 -10.51 -4.45
CA LYS A 82 4.76 -11.05 -5.03
C LYS A 82 5.90 -10.03 -5.07
N MET A 83 5.59 -8.75 -5.40
CA MET A 83 6.64 -7.73 -5.53
C MET A 83 7.12 -7.18 -4.19
N SER A 84 6.39 -7.35 -3.09
CA SER A 84 6.67 -6.61 -1.86
C SER A 84 6.62 -7.42 -0.56
N THR A 85 6.30 -8.72 -0.60
CA THR A 85 6.20 -9.54 0.61
C THR A 85 7.50 -9.63 1.41
N GLN A 86 8.67 -9.45 0.78
CA GLN A 86 9.98 -9.41 1.43
C GLN A 86 10.18 -8.15 2.29
N LEU A 87 9.38 -7.12 2.10
CA LEU A 87 9.42 -5.87 2.87
C LEU A 87 8.46 -5.90 4.07
N LEU A 88 7.69 -6.96 4.24
CA LEU A 88 6.70 -7.06 5.31
C LEU A 88 7.32 -7.71 6.54
N THR A 89 7.13 -7.10 7.73
CA THR A 89 7.47 -7.74 9.00
C THR A 89 6.77 -9.11 9.16
N PRO A 90 7.24 -10.00 10.05
CA PRO A 90 6.60 -11.32 10.23
C PRO A 90 5.10 -11.25 10.54
N ASN A 91 4.67 -10.26 11.32
CA ASN A 91 3.27 -10.02 11.70
C ASN A 91 2.60 -8.92 10.88
N GLY A 92 3.27 -8.44 9.85
CA GLY A 92 2.77 -7.34 9.02
C GLY A 92 1.63 -7.75 8.12
N ILE A 93 0.93 -6.75 7.59
CA ILE A 93 -0.27 -6.92 6.79
C ILE A 93 -0.21 -6.11 5.50
N PHE A 94 -0.90 -6.61 4.48
CA PHE A 94 -1.26 -5.80 3.32
C PHE A 94 -2.66 -5.22 3.55
N LEU A 95 -2.82 -3.92 3.29
CA LEU A 95 -4.11 -3.21 3.25
C LEU A 95 -4.29 -2.60 1.86
N LEU A 96 -4.92 -3.34 0.96
CA LEU A 96 -5.06 -2.95 -0.43
C LEU A 96 -6.41 -2.28 -0.69
N MET A 97 -6.40 -1.07 -1.25
CA MET A 97 -7.62 -0.36 -1.63
C MET A 97 -8.13 -0.88 -2.96
N LYS A 98 -9.29 -1.52 -2.93
CA LYS A 98 -9.93 -2.19 -4.08
C LYS A 98 -11.24 -1.53 -4.51
N GLY A 99 -11.60 -1.79 -5.75
CA GLY A 99 -12.84 -1.31 -6.37
C GLY A 99 -14.02 -2.25 -6.11
N LYS A 100 -14.54 -2.87 -7.18
CA LYS A 100 -15.69 -3.79 -7.11
C LYS A 100 -15.34 -5.06 -6.33
N LYS A 101 -16.26 -5.51 -5.46
CA LYS A 101 -16.09 -6.71 -4.64
C LYS A 101 -15.88 -7.97 -5.50
N GLU A 102 -16.64 -8.11 -6.56
CA GLU A 102 -16.53 -9.23 -7.50
C GLU A 102 -15.11 -9.38 -8.07
N THR A 103 -14.53 -8.28 -8.57
CA THR A 103 -13.14 -8.27 -9.07
C THR A 103 -12.15 -8.69 -7.99
N THR A 104 -12.34 -8.21 -6.77
CA THR A 104 -11.44 -8.56 -5.65
C THR A 104 -11.61 -10.01 -5.24
N THR A 105 -12.83 -10.55 -5.23
CA THR A 105 -13.07 -11.96 -4.94
C THR A 105 -12.35 -12.86 -5.96
N ASN A 106 -12.37 -12.48 -7.23
CA ASN A 106 -11.63 -13.21 -8.26
C ASN A 106 -10.10 -13.10 -8.05
N GLU A 107 -9.60 -11.93 -7.72
CA GLU A 107 -8.16 -11.73 -7.45
C GLU A 107 -7.63 -12.53 -6.25
N VAL A 108 -8.43 -12.71 -5.20
CA VAL A 108 -7.98 -13.47 -4.02
C VAL A 108 -7.94 -14.97 -4.26
N ASN A 109 -8.69 -15.48 -5.24
CA ASN A 109 -8.60 -16.89 -5.66
C ASN A 109 -7.22 -17.23 -6.25
N ASP A 110 -6.50 -16.22 -6.76
CA ASP A 110 -5.15 -16.37 -7.31
C ASP A 110 -4.05 -16.30 -6.24
N LEU A 111 -4.39 -15.99 -4.99
CA LEU A 111 -3.45 -15.99 -3.87
C LEU A 111 -3.18 -17.43 -3.42
N ASP A 112 -1.94 -17.68 -3.01
CA ASP A 112 -1.55 -18.95 -2.40
C ASP A 112 -2.16 -19.08 -1.00
N ASN A 113 -3.30 -19.75 -0.91
CA ASN A 113 -4.05 -19.96 0.32
C ASN A 113 -3.31 -20.80 1.39
N THR A 114 -2.21 -21.45 1.03
CA THR A 114 -1.35 -22.12 2.01
C THR A 114 -0.48 -21.14 2.76
N LYS A 115 -0.11 -20.02 2.14
CA LYS A 115 0.80 -18.99 2.66
C LYS A 115 0.10 -17.74 3.19
N TYR A 116 -1.12 -17.47 2.70
CA TYR A 116 -1.82 -16.23 3.00
C TYR A 116 -3.27 -16.48 3.43
N SER A 117 -3.74 -15.67 4.34
CA SER A 117 -5.16 -15.49 4.68
C SER A 117 -5.62 -14.11 4.27
N TYR A 118 -6.91 -13.92 4.02
CA TYR A 118 -7.44 -12.62 3.64
C TYR A 118 -8.79 -12.33 4.27
N THR A 119 -9.08 -11.03 4.40
CA THR A 119 -10.38 -10.50 4.82
C THR A 119 -10.76 -9.32 3.92
N ILE A 120 -12.00 -9.32 3.43
CA ILE A 120 -12.54 -8.19 2.66
C ILE A 120 -13.37 -7.33 3.60
N HIS A 121 -12.88 -6.13 3.92
CA HIS A 121 -13.57 -5.16 4.77
C HIS A 121 -14.46 -4.26 3.92
N PRO A 122 -15.79 -4.31 4.12
CA PRO A 122 -16.71 -3.47 3.37
C PRO A 122 -16.53 -2.00 3.76
N LYS A 123 -16.62 -1.10 2.79
CA LYS A 123 -16.67 0.33 3.09
C LYS A 123 -18.07 0.69 3.62
N ARG A 124 -18.11 1.40 4.74
CA ARG A 124 -19.37 1.83 5.38
C ARG A 124 -20.11 2.98 4.66
N LEU A 125 -19.56 3.50 3.56
CA LEU A 125 -20.22 4.59 2.83
C LEU A 125 -21.22 4.04 1.81
N PRO A 126 -22.50 4.44 1.88
CA PRO A 126 -23.50 4.09 0.89
C PRO A 126 -23.09 4.59 -0.50
N LYS A 127 -23.43 3.84 -1.54
CA LYS A 127 -23.21 4.13 -2.97
C LYS A 127 -21.79 3.92 -3.51
N THR A 128 -20.82 3.40 -2.76
CA THR A 128 -19.50 3.04 -3.33
C THR A 128 -19.22 1.55 -3.20
N GLN A 129 -18.86 0.92 -4.31
CA GLN A 129 -18.43 -0.49 -4.33
C GLN A 129 -16.97 -0.67 -3.93
N ARG A 130 -16.44 0.23 -3.10
CA ARG A 130 -15.03 0.20 -2.66
C ARG A 130 -14.90 -0.51 -1.33
N HIS A 131 -13.77 -1.18 -1.14
CA HIS A 131 -13.45 -1.91 0.08
C HIS A 131 -11.95 -2.00 0.28
N ILE A 132 -11.54 -2.49 1.43
CA ILE A 132 -10.15 -2.79 1.75
C ILE A 132 -10.00 -4.31 1.78
N LEU A 133 -9.00 -4.81 1.05
CA LEU A 133 -8.55 -6.18 1.13
C LEU A 133 -7.36 -6.24 2.09
N GLU A 134 -7.54 -6.91 3.22
CA GLU A 134 -6.48 -7.25 4.15
C GLU A 134 -5.92 -8.63 3.79
N ILE A 135 -4.58 -8.76 3.72
CA ILE A 135 -3.89 -10.03 3.50
C ILE A 135 -2.82 -10.18 4.57
N LYS A 136 -2.73 -11.36 5.18
CA LYS A 136 -1.75 -11.75 6.19
C LYS A 136 -0.98 -12.99 5.77
N LYS A 137 0.30 -13.07 6.14
CA LYS A 137 1.02 -14.35 6.13
C LYS A 137 0.42 -15.28 7.18
N LYS A 138 0.36 -16.56 6.88
CA LYS A 138 -0.01 -17.63 7.82
C LYS A 138 1.20 -18.11 8.60
#